data_6ae36835cd1318d5b26bd6ac4ecb4118
#
_entry.id   6ae36835cd1318d5b26bd6ac4ecb4118
#
_cell.length_a   1.000
_cell.length_b   1.000
_cell.length_c   1.000
_cell.angle_alpha   90.00
_cell.angle_beta   90.00
_cell.angle_gamma   90.00
#
_symmetry.space_group_name_H-M   'P 1'
#
loop_
_entity.id
_entity.type
_entity.pdbx_description
1 polymer ?
#
loop_
_entity_poly.entity_id
_entity_poly.type
_entity_poly.pdbx_seq_one_letter_code
_entity_poly.pdbx_strand_id
1 'polypeptide(L)'
;MFVVPPCLFRPGFKFIYRYFRKRFGLGVVTAFCKTYLQHGMFAQAIIDKFAMYAGKRFDIDIEGYENFERLATQPEGFVQLSSHVGNYEIAGYSLVAKDKRLNALVYFGEKASVMENRMKMFEQTNIRMIPIREDMCHLFELDSALSNGETVSIPGDRIWGSKKTVSVTLLGHEALLPMGPFKVIATRGLEAIVVHVVKVAALRYKIFVTPLSYDKNAPRNQQVKQLSEQYAAEVERIVRLYPTQWYNYFDFWR
;
A
#
# COMPACT_ATOMS: atom_id res chain seq x y z
N MET A 1 29.53 -0.31 25.38
CA MET A 1 29.16 1.05 24.92
C MET A 1 28.00 0.88 23.91
N PHE A 2 26.77 1.11 24.34
CA PHE A 2 25.62 1.02 23.42
C PHE A 2 25.66 2.27 22.53
N VAL A 3 25.98 2.07 21.26
CA VAL A 3 25.86 3.13 20.26
C VAL A 3 24.36 3.34 20.04
N VAL A 4 23.84 4.44 20.59
CA VAL A 4 22.47 4.88 20.35
C VAL A 4 22.37 5.32 18.89
N PRO A 5 21.63 4.61 18.01
CA PRO A 5 21.59 4.97 16.60
C PRO A 5 20.96 6.37 16.41
N PRO A 6 21.46 7.18 15.47
CA PRO A 6 20.93 8.54 15.21
C PRO A 6 19.44 8.58 14.83
N CYS A 7 18.85 7.44 14.47
CA CYS A 7 17.42 7.31 14.13
C CYS A 7 16.47 7.61 15.31
N LEU A 8 16.94 7.49 16.57
CA LEU A 8 16.14 7.76 17.77
C LEU A 8 15.65 9.20 17.89
N PHE A 9 16.33 10.14 17.26
CA PHE A 9 16.02 11.58 17.30
C PHE A 9 15.18 12.04 16.11
N ARG A 10 14.87 11.18 15.16
CA ARG A 10 14.06 11.54 13.99
C ARG A 10 12.56 11.53 14.35
N PRO A 11 11.74 12.43 13.75
CA PRO A 11 10.29 12.47 13.99
C PRO A 11 9.60 11.10 13.78
N GLY A 12 10.04 10.34 12.78
CA GLY A 12 9.50 9.01 12.48
C GLY A 12 9.56 8.04 13.66
N PHE A 13 10.66 8.04 14.43
CA PHE A 13 10.78 7.18 15.62
C PHE A 13 9.68 7.49 16.65
N LYS A 14 9.39 8.78 16.90
CA LYS A 14 8.37 9.19 17.85
C LYS A 14 6.95 8.72 17.44
N PHE A 15 6.63 8.77 16.14
CA PHE A 15 5.34 8.29 15.63
C PHE A 15 5.18 6.79 15.85
N ILE A 16 6.20 6.00 15.51
CA ILE A 16 6.16 4.56 15.70
C ILE A 16 6.14 4.16 17.17
N TYR A 17 6.91 4.83 18.01
CA TYR A 17 6.85 4.60 19.45
C TYR A 17 5.46 4.89 20.02
N ARG A 18 4.81 6.01 19.62
CA ARG A 18 3.43 6.35 19.99
C ARG A 18 2.43 5.31 19.47
N TYR A 19 2.61 4.81 18.26
CA TYR A 19 1.81 3.76 17.67
C TYR A 19 1.82 2.50 18.56
N PHE A 20 2.99 1.98 18.94
CA PHE A 20 3.08 0.82 19.83
C PHE A 20 2.56 1.12 21.24
N ARG A 21 2.82 2.30 21.78
CA ARG A 21 2.34 2.69 23.11
C ARG A 21 0.83 2.88 23.18
N LYS A 22 0.28 3.63 22.22
CA LYS A 22 -1.11 4.09 22.29
C LYS A 22 -2.09 3.16 21.58
N ARG A 23 -1.69 2.47 20.52
CA ARG A 23 -2.59 1.63 19.70
C ARG A 23 -2.51 0.16 20.06
N PHE A 24 -1.37 -0.28 20.56
CA PHE A 24 -1.18 -1.65 21.05
C PHE A 24 -1.09 -1.75 22.59
N GLY A 25 -1.11 -0.65 23.31
CA GLY A 25 -1.05 -0.66 24.76
C GLY A 25 0.24 -1.21 25.37
N LEU A 26 1.34 -1.29 24.58
CA LEU A 26 2.58 -1.92 25.02
C LEU A 26 3.30 -1.10 26.10
N GLY A 27 3.96 -1.78 27.04
CA GLY A 27 4.82 -1.13 28.04
C GLY A 27 5.99 -0.36 27.38
N VAL A 28 6.61 0.57 28.12
CA VAL A 28 7.68 1.46 27.64
C VAL A 28 8.80 0.70 26.92
N VAL A 29 9.38 -0.31 27.58
CA VAL A 29 10.50 -1.10 27.05
C VAL A 29 10.10 -1.88 25.81
N THR A 30 8.96 -2.59 25.87
CA THR A 30 8.46 -3.38 24.74
C THR A 30 8.16 -2.51 23.53
N ALA A 31 7.53 -1.34 23.72
CA ALA A 31 7.26 -0.40 22.65
C ALA A 31 8.56 0.13 22.02
N PHE A 32 9.57 0.41 22.84
CA PHE A 32 10.89 0.83 22.36
C PHE A 32 11.55 -0.25 21.50
N CYS A 33 11.59 -1.49 21.99
CA CYS A 33 12.15 -2.64 21.25
C CYS A 33 11.40 -2.89 19.93
N LYS A 34 10.06 -2.83 19.96
CA LYS A 34 9.24 -2.99 18.74
C LYS A 34 9.45 -1.87 17.74
N THR A 35 9.64 -0.62 18.21
CA THR A 35 9.97 0.51 17.35
C THR A 35 11.31 0.31 16.66
N TYR A 36 12.32 -0.13 17.39
CA TYR A 36 13.64 -0.45 16.82
C TYR A 36 13.57 -1.58 15.80
N LEU A 37 12.85 -2.66 16.13
CA LEU A 37 12.64 -3.79 15.21
C LEU A 37 11.94 -3.35 13.93
N GLN A 38 10.93 -2.49 14.02
CA GLN A 38 10.23 -1.99 12.84
C GLN A 38 11.15 -1.20 11.90
N HIS A 39 12.07 -0.39 12.42
CA HIS A 39 13.07 0.29 11.60
C HIS A 39 14.03 -0.70 10.91
N GLY A 40 14.40 -1.79 11.61
CA GLY A 40 15.17 -2.88 11.02
C GLY A 40 14.39 -3.59 9.90
N MET A 41 13.11 -3.86 10.11
CA MET A 41 12.23 -4.47 9.08
C MET A 41 12.06 -3.55 7.87
N PHE A 42 11.96 -2.24 8.08
CA PHE A 42 11.93 -1.27 6.98
C PHE A 42 13.22 -1.28 6.16
N ALA A 43 14.38 -1.24 6.83
CA ALA A 43 15.66 -1.36 6.15
C ALA A 43 15.78 -2.66 5.35
N GLN A 44 15.30 -3.79 5.93
CA GLN A 44 15.27 -5.07 5.24
C GLN A 44 14.34 -5.03 4.01
N ALA A 45 13.17 -4.39 4.09
CA ALA A 45 12.27 -4.24 2.95
C ALA A 45 12.93 -3.47 1.80
N ILE A 46 13.72 -2.43 2.12
CA ILE A 46 14.51 -1.68 1.12
C ILE A 46 15.60 -2.57 0.50
N ILE A 47 16.34 -3.33 1.31
CA ILE A 47 17.37 -4.25 0.82
C ILE A 47 16.76 -5.30 -0.12
N ASP A 48 15.63 -5.91 0.30
CA ASP A 48 14.95 -6.92 -0.51
C ASP A 48 14.41 -6.35 -1.84
N LYS A 49 13.92 -5.11 -1.82
CA LYS A 49 13.52 -4.37 -3.02
C LYS A 49 14.69 -4.27 -4.02
N PHE A 50 15.87 -3.82 -3.55
CA PHE A 50 17.04 -3.73 -4.43
C PHE A 50 17.58 -5.10 -4.84
N ALA A 51 17.53 -6.10 -3.95
CA ALA A 51 17.90 -7.47 -4.28
C ALA A 51 17.00 -8.05 -5.38
N MET A 52 15.69 -7.80 -5.30
CA MET A 52 14.73 -8.17 -6.33
C MET A 52 15.07 -7.47 -7.67
N TYR A 53 15.41 -6.20 -7.65
CA TYR A 53 15.87 -5.47 -8.82
C TYR A 53 17.15 -6.04 -9.43
N ALA A 54 18.03 -6.60 -8.60
CA ALA A 54 19.23 -7.32 -9.02
C ALA A 54 18.96 -8.79 -9.46
N GLY A 55 17.69 -9.17 -9.63
CA GLY A 55 17.29 -10.50 -10.09
C GLY A 55 17.11 -11.56 -8.99
N LYS A 56 17.20 -11.18 -7.70
CA LYS A 56 16.92 -12.10 -6.60
C LYS A 56 15.44 -12.47 -6.61
N ARG A 57 15.15 -13.78 -6.55
CA ARG A 57 13.79 -14.29 -6.40
C ARG A 57 13.50 -14.62 -4.95
N PHE A 58 12.26 -14.36 -4.55
CA PHE A 58 11.70 -14.70 -3.26
C PHE A 58 10.66 -15.80 -3.42
N ASP A 59 10.53 -16.63 -2.41
CA ASP A 59 9.42 -17.58 -2.28
C ASP A 59 8.17 -16.78 -1.86
N ILE A 60 7.08 -16.94 -2.63
CA ILE A 60 5.87 -16.13 -2.45
C ILE A 60 4.67 -17.05 -2.31
N ASP A 61 4.01 -16.95 -1.17
CA ASP A 61 2.71 -17.56 -0.89
C ASP A 61 1.62 -16.51 -1.08
N ILE A 62 0.55 -16.83 -1.81
CA ILE A 62 -0.53 -15.89 -2.09
C ILE A 62 -1.86 -16.44 -1.55
N GLU A 63 -2.42 -15.74 -0.59
CA GLU A 63 -3.76 -16.00 -0.05
C GLU A 63 -4.78 -15.13 -0.78
N GLY A 64 -5.82 -15.76 -1.32
CA GLY A 64 -6.88 -15.07 -2.06
C GLY A 64 -6.52 -14.78 -3.52
N TYR A 65 -5.59 -15.54 -4.14
CA TYR A 65 -5.16 -15.36 -5.53
C TYR A 65 -6.33 -15.41 -6.51
N GLU A 66 -7.34 -16.22 -6.23
CA GLU A 66 -8.56 -16.36 -7.03
C GLU A 66 -9.32 -15.04 -7.20
N ASN A 67 -9.23 -14.13 -6.22
CA ASN A 67 -9.85 -12.79 -6.34
C ASN A 67 -9.12 -11.93 -7.37
N PHE A 68 -7.79 -12.01 -7.43
CA PHE A 68 -7.02 -11.33 -8.46
C PHE A 68 -7.26 -11.96 -9.84
N GLU A 69 -7.19 -13.28 -9.95
CA GLU A 69 -7.34 -14.01 -11.21
C GLU A 69 -8.70 -13.73 -11.86
N ARG A 70 -9.78 -13.76 -11.05
CA ARG A 70 -11.12 -13.41 -11.51
C ARG A 70 -11.17 -12.02 -12.15
N LEU A 71 -10.57 -11.00 -11.52
CA LEU A 71 -10.56 -9.63 -12.05
C LEU A 71 -9.59 -9.47 -13.23
N ALA A 72 -8.49 -10.19 -13.23
CA ALA A 72 -7.50 -10.14 -14.28
C ALA A 72 -8.03 -10.71 -15.61
N THR A 73 -8.97 -11.66 -15.54
CA THR A 73 -9.58 -12.30 -16.73
C THR A 73 -10.81 -11.57 -17.28
N GLN A 74 -11.38 -10.62 -16.52
CA GLN A 74 -12.51 -9.81 -16.98
C GLN A 74 -12.05 -8.71 -17.93
N PRO A 75 -12.87 -8.25 -18.90
CA PRO A 75 -12.51 -7.16 -19.80
C PRO A 75 -12.41 -5.81 -19.09
N GLU A 76 -13.15 -5.59 -18.00
CA GLU A 76 -13.20 -4.34 -17.26
C GLU A 76 -11.92 -4.11 -16.47
N GLY A 77 -11.51 -2.84 -16.38
CA GLY A 77 -10.44 -2.43 -15.47
C GLY A 77 -10.86 -2.54 -14.00
N PHE A 78 -9.89 -2.72 -13.12
CA PHE A 78 -10.13 -2.76 -11.67
C PHE A 78 -9.06 -2.02 -10.88
N VAL A 79 -9.34 -1.72 -9.62
CA VAL A 79 -8.41 -1.01 -8.74
C VAL A 79 -7.81 -1.98 -7.72
N GLN A 80 -6.49 -1.96 -7.64
CA GLN A 80 -5.71 -2.63 -6.60
C GLN A 80 -5.29 -1.58 -5.57
N LEU A 81 -5.87 -1.61 -4.38
CA LEU A 81 -5.43 -0.76 -3.28
C LEU A 81 -4.27 -1.41 -2.54
N SER A 82 -3.22 -0.64 -2.31
CA SER A 82 -2.08 -1.05 -1.49
C SER A 82 -1.97 -0.18 -0.23
N SER A 83 -1.11 -0.56 0.68
CA SER A 83 -0.73 0.23 1.85
C SER A 83 0.78 0.17 2.06
N HIS A 84 1.29 0.99 2.99
CA HIS A 84 2.70 0.93 3.38
C HIS A 84 2.97 -0.18 4.43
N VAL A 85 2.17 -1.26 4.40
CA VAL A 85 2.42 -2.48 5.15
C VAL A 85 3.30 -3.41 4.32
N GLY A 86 4.46 -3.76 4.86
CA GLY A 86 5.42 -4.66 4.22
C GLY A 86 6.06 -4.11 2.95
N ASN A 87 6.20 -4.94 1.91
CA ASN A 87 6.89 -4.58 0.67
C ASN A 87 5.97 -4.74 -0.55
N TYR A 88 5.09 -3.77 -0.77
CA TYR A 88 4.09 -3.81 -1.85
C TYR A 88 4.71 -3.91 -3.26
N GLU A 89 5.99 -3.54 -3.43
CA GLU A 89 6.65 -3.65 -4.75
C GLU A 89 6.86 -5.10 -5.18
N ILE A 90 6.98 -6.03 -4.22
CA ILE A 90 7.05 -7.47 -4.53
C ILE A 90 5.75 -7.97 -5.18
N ALA A 91 4.59 -7.40 -4.83
CA ALA A 91 3.32 -7.73 -5.49
C ALA A 91 3.36 -7.42 -6.99
N GLY A 92 4.03 -6.33 -7.37
CA GLY A 92 4.17 -5.94 -8.77
C GLY A 92 4.82 -6.99 -9.67
N TYR A 93 5.57 -7.94 -9.10
CA TYR A 93 6.17 -9.06 -9.85
C TYR A 93 5.34 -10.34 -9.82
N SER A 94 4.44 -10.45 -8.85
CA SER A 94 3.70 -11.69 -8.58
C SER A 94 2.23 -11.61 -8.97
N LEU A 95 1.67 -10.40 -8.99
CA LEU A 95 0.28 -10.12 -9.32
C LEU A 95 0.20 -9.27 -10.60
N VAL A 96 0.84 -9.72 -11.67
CA VAL A 96 0.77 -9.10 -13.00
C VAL A 96 0.10 -10.06 -13.96
N ALA A 97 -1.03 -9.65 -14.49
CA ALA A 97 -1.72 -10.39 -15.54
C ALA A 97 -0.94 -10.25 -16.87
N LYS A 98 -0.86 -11.33 -17.66
CA LYS A 98 -0.16 -11.31 -18.96
C LYS A 98 -0.79 -10.31 -19.92
N ASP A 99 -2.12 -10.29 -19.94
CA ASP A 99 -2.92 -9.55 -20.93
C ASP A 99 -3.53 -8.26 -20.38
N LYS A 100 -3.29 -7.94 -19.11
CA LYS A 100 -3.81 -6.74 -18.46
C LYS A 100 -2.68 -5.96 -17.81
N ARG A 101 -2.41 -4.75 -18.33
CA ARG A 101 -1.33 -3.88 -17.82
C ARG A 101 -1.64 -3.42 -16.41
N LEU A 102 -0.61 -3.41 -15.55
CA LEU A 102 -0.66 -2.80 -14.21
C LEU A 102 -0.11 -1.38 -14.25
N ASN A 103 -0.94 -0.39 -13.94
CA ASN A 103 -0.56 1.01 -13.83
C ASN A 103 -0.38 1.36 -12.35
N ALA A 104 0.85 1.52 -11.90
CA ALA A 104 1.16 1.83 -10.51
C ALA A 104 1.29 3.34 -10.30
N LEU A 105 0.43 3.90 -9.45
CA LEU A 105 0.54 5.30 -9.03
C LEU A 105 1.70 5.45 -8.05
N VAL A 106 2.67 6.27 -8.41
CA VAL A 106 3.91 6.44 -7.63
C VAL A 106 4.16 7.90 -7.29
N TYR A 107 4.75 8.13 -6.11
CA TYR A 107 5.18 9.45 -5.72
C TYR A 107 6.60 9.76 -6.22
N PHE A 108 6.79 10.94 -6.80
CA PHE A 108 8.04 11.37 -7.45
C PHE A 108 9.03 12.04 -6.47
N GLY A 109 9.10 11.59 -5.22
CA GLY A 109 10.03 12.13 -4.21
C GLY A 109 11.37 11.41 -4.12
N GLU A 110 11.59 10.37 -4.93
CA GLU A 110 12.88 9.66 -5.02
C GLU A 110 13.85 10.41 -5.95
N LYS A 111 15.16 10.19 -5.76
CA LYS A 111 16.16 10.75 -6.69
C LYS A 111 15.90 10.26 -8.11
N ALA A 112 16.03 11.14 -9.10
CA ALA A 112 15.76 10.85 -10.51
C ALA A 112 16.45 9.57 -11.01
N SER A 113 17.70 9.33 -10.61
CA SER A 113 18.46 8.12 -10.97
C SER A 113 17.86 6.81 -10.45
N VAL A 114 17.24 6.83 -9.26
CA VAL A 114 16.54 5.65 -8.69
C VAL A 114 15.28 5.38 -9.50
N MET A 115 14.58 6.44 -9.87
CA MET A 115 13.34 6.38 -10.64
C MET A 115 13.59 5.88 -12.08
N GLU A 116 14.63 6.38 -12.75
CA GLU A 116 15.01 5.92 -14.08
C GLU A 116 15.37 4.43 -14.11
N ASN A 117 16.18 3.96 -13.15
CA ASN A 117 16.50 2.54 -13.03
C ASN A 117 15.26 1.68 -12.80
N ARG A 118 14.34 2.18 -11.97
CA ARG A 118 13.07 1.52 -11.70
C ARG A 118 12.17 1.45 -12.93
N MET A 119 12.07 2.55 -13.70
CA MET A 119 11.32 2.58 -14.95
C MET A 119 11.89 1.59 -15.97
N LYS A 120 13.22 1.60 -16.19
CA LYS A 120 13.89 0.65 -17.12
C LYS A 120 13.65 -0.81 -16.76
N MET A 121 13.61 -1.13 -15.46
CA MET A 121 13.34 -2.50 -15.01
C MET A 121 11.90 -2.93 -15.29
N PHE A 122 10.95 -2.00 -15.14
CA PHE A 122 9.54 -2.27 -15.41
C PHE A 122 9.19 -2.24 -16.91
N GLU A 123 10.01 -1.62 -17.78
CA GLU A 123 9.81 -1.64 -19.23
C GLU A 123 9.72 -3.05 -19.83
N GLN A 124 10.42 -4.02 -19.20
CA GLN A 124 10.38 -5.44 -19.62
C GLN A 124 9.22 -6.22 -18.96
N THR A 125 8.42 -5.55 -18.14
CA THR A 125 7.26 -6.14 -17.47
C THR A 125 5.98 -5.46 -17.95
N ASN A 126 4.82 -6.06 -17.70
CA ASN A 126 3.54 -5.44 -18.03
C ASN A 126 3.12 -4.39 -16.96
N ILE A 127 4.09 -3.60 -16.46
CA ILE A 127 3.90 -2.59 -15.43
C ILE A 127 4.27 -1.21 -15.97
N ARG A 128 3.34 -0.25 -15.84
CA ARG A 128 3.56 1.16 -16.12
C ARG A 128 3.52 1.95 -14.82
N MET A 129 4.46 2.88 -14.62
CA MET A 129 4.42 3.83 -13.51
C MET A 129 3.76 5.12 -13.92
N ILE A 130 2.80 5.58 -13.13
CA ILE A 130 2.14 6.89 -13.30
C ILE A 130 2.58 7.79 -12.14
N PRO A 131 3.40 8.82 -12.40
CA PRO A 131 3.85 9.73 -11.36
C PRO A 131 2.71 10.65 -10.91
N ILE A 132 2.57 10.84 -9.60
CA ILE A 132 1.69 11.88 -9.05
C ILE A 132 2.29 13.24 -9.38
N ARG A 133 1.51 14.09 -10.05
CA ARG A 133 1.90 15.45 -10.46
C ARG A 133 1.00 16.49 -9.81
N GLU A 134 1.54 17.68 -9.59
CA GLU A 134 0.79 18.81 -9.00
C GLU A 134 -0.34 19.29 -9.91
N ASP A 135 -0.15 19.22 -11.22
CA ASP A 135 -1.13 19.58 -12.25
C ASP A 135 -2.29 18.58 -12.39
N MET A 136 -2.29 17.51 -11.59
CA MET A 136 -3.29 16.45 -11.58
C MET A 136 -3.40 15.65 -12.89
N CYS A 137 -2.48 15.79 -13.85
CA CYS A 137 -2.49 15.04 -15.12
C CYS A 137 -2.54 13.52 -14.93
N HIS A 138 -1.96 13.00 -13.84
CA HIS A 138 -2.03 11.59 -13.49
C HIS A 138 -3.46 11.05 -13.37
N LEU A 139 -4.45 11.89 -13.06
CA LEU A 139 -5.86 11.46 -12.99
C LEU A 139 -6.41 11.09 -14.36
N PHE A 140 -6.01 11.80 -15.42
CA PHE A 140 -6.39 11.46 -16.80
C PHE A 140 -5.72 10.17 -17.24
N GLU A 141 -4.46 9.94 -16.84
CA GLU A 141 -3.75 8.70 -17.14
C GLU A 141 -4.39 7.50 -16.44
N LEU A 142 -4.81 7.65 -15.17
CA LEU A 142 -5.55 6.62 -14.43
C LEU A 142 -6.91 6.34 -15.08
N ASP A 143 -7.62 7.39 -15.47
CA ASP A 143 -8.93 7.27 -16.12
C ASP A 143 -8.84 6.55 -17.46
N SER A 144 -7.84 6.90 -18.26
CA SER A 144 -7.54 6.23 -19.54
C SER A 144 -7.19 4.75 -19.34
N ALA A 145 -6.33 4.42 -18.38
CA ALA A 145 -5.95 3.04 -18.09
C ALA A 145 -7.18 2.19 -17.71
N LEU A 146 -8.02 2.70 -16.80
CA LEU A 146 -9.25 2.01 -16.39
C LEU A 146 -10.26 1.87 -17.53
N SER A 147 -10.36 2.85 -18.43
CA SER A 147 -11.22 2.81 -19.61
C SER A 147 -10.75 1.77 -20.64
N ASN A 148 -9.45 1.53 -20.69
CA ASN A 148 -8.84 0.49 -21.54
C ASN A 148 -8.88 -0.93 -20.91
N GLY A 149 -9.59 -1.09 -19.78
CA GLY A 149 -9.66 -2.38 -19.10
C GLY A 149 -8.41 -2.76 -18.32
N GLU A 150 -7.48 -1.82 -18.08
CA GLU A 150 -6.23 -2.08 -17.39
C GLU A 150 -6.41 -2.04 -15.86
N THR A 151 -5.43 -2.58 -15.12
CA THR A 151 -5.38 -2.51 -13.65
C THR A 151 -4.70 -1.22 -13.20
N VAL A 152 -5.23 -0.58 -12.18
CA VAL A 152 -4.61 0.59 -11.54
C VAL A 152 -4.29 0.27 -10.09
N SER A 153 -3.04 0.43 -9.67
CA SER A 153 -2.60 0.27 -8.28
C SER A 153 -2.42 1.62 -7.60
N ILE A 154 -3.13 1.83 -6.49
CA ILE A 154 -3.15 3.09 -5.74
C ILE A 154 -2.89 2.83 -4.26
N PRO A 155 -1.92 3.49 -3.61
CA PRO A 155 -1.80 3.48 -2.15
C PRO A 155 -3.01 4.16 -1.50
N GLY A 156 -3.69 3.46 -0.58
CA GLY A 156 -4.89 3.96 0.09
C GLY A 156 -4.64 4.55 1.48
N ASP A 157 -3.42 4.47 2.00
CA ASP A 157 -3.09 4.83 3.38
C ASP A 157 -2.27 6.12 3.53
N ARG A 158 -2.03 6.89 2.47
CA ARG A 158 -1.30 8.17 2.57
C ARG A 158 -2.05 9.32 1.94
N ILE A 159 -2.21 10.38 2.73
CA ILE A 159 -2.75 11.65 2.26
C ILE A 159 -1.65 12.37 1.50
N TRP A 160 -1.79 12.42 0.17
CA TRP A 160 -0.85 13.09 -0.71
C TRP A 160 -1.59 13.91 -1.78
N GLY A 161 -1.12 15.13 -2.01
CA GLY A 161 -1.69 16.04 -3.03
C GLY A 161 -3.07 16.61 -2.66
N SER A 162 -4.10 15.79 -2.50
CA SER A 162 -5.44 16.24 -2.11
C SER A 162 -5.61 16.29 -0.60
N LYS A 163 -6.16 17.40 -0.09
CA LYS A 163 -6.55 17.56 1.32
C LYS A 163 -7.90 16.88 1.64
N LYS A 164 -8.58 16.28 0.67
CA LYS A 164 -9.86 15.60 0.89
C LYS A 164 -9.64 14.24 1.52
N THR A 165 -10.19 14.07 2.70
CA THR A 165 -10.05 12.86 3.51
C THR A 165 -11.41 12.26 3.83
N VAL A 166 -11.41 10.99 4.18
CA VAL A 166 -12.54 10.26 4.76
C VAL A 166 -12.13 9.76 6.14
N SER A 167 -13.00 9.94 7.13
CA SER A 167 -12.80 9.43 8.48
C SER A 167 -13.20 7.96 8.56
N VAL A 168 -12.35 7.15 9.19
CA VAL A 168 -12.55 5.72 9.43
C VAL A 168 -12.11 5.37 10.84
N THR A 169 -12.56 4.23 11.35
CA THR A 169 -11.99 3.65 12.57
C THR A 169 -10.82 2.74 12.23
N LEU A 170 -9.66 2.98 12.84
CA LEU A 170 -8.46 2.18 12.67
C LEU A 170 -7.77 1.96 14.02
N LEU A 171 -7.57 0.70 14.41
CA LEU A 171 -7.05 0.30 15.73
C LEU A 171 -7.86 0.92 16.89
N GLY A 172 -9.19 0.96 16.74
CA GLY A 172 -10.12 1.49 17.73
C GLY A 172 -10.17 3.02 17.87
N HIS A 173 -9.56 3.76 16.95
CA HIS A 173 -9.51 5.22 16.98
C HIS A 173 -9.83 5.82 15.61
N GLU A 174 -10.34 7.05 15.62
CA GLU A 174 -10.57 7.80 14.40
C GLU A 174 -9.25 8.07 13.68
N ALA A 175 -9.23 7.77 12.38
CA ALA A 175 -8.10 8.01 11.49
C ALA A 175 -8.61 8.60 10.17
N LEU A 176 -7.75 9.35 9.49
CA LEU A 176 -8.06 9.97 8.21
C LEU A 176 -7.34 9.25 7.08
N LEU A 177 -8.11 8.79 6.09
CA LEU A 177 -7.58 8.23 4.85
C LEU A 177 -7.79 9.21 3.69
N PRO A 178 -6.96 9.13 2.61
CA PRO A 178 -7.22 9.91 1.41
C PRO A 178 -8.53 9.47 0.75
N MET A 179 -9.40 10.41 0.42
CA MET A 179 -10.67 10.11 -0.23
C MET A 179 -10.50 9.67 -1.68
N GLY A 180 -9.43 10.13 -2.37
CA GLY A 180 -9.22 9.95 -3.81
C GLY A 180 -9.37 8.52 -4.30
N PRO A 181 -8.63 7.53 -3.75
CA PRO A 181 -8.69 6.14 -4.19
C PRO A 181 -10.11 5.56 -4.17
N PHE A 182 -10.83 5.76 -3.07
CA PHE A 182 -12.20 5.27 -2.89
C PHE A 182 -13.19 5.98 -3.80
N LYS A 183 -12.97 7.29 -4.04
CA LYS A 183 -13.80 8.06 -4.96
C LYS A 183 -13.65 7.59 -6.41
N VAL A 184 -12.46 7.23 -6.86
CA VAL A 184 -12.22 6.67 -8.19
C VAL A 184 -13.01 5.37 -8.37
N ILE A 185 -12.91 4.43 -7.43
CA ILE A 185 -13.63 3.16 -7.45
C ILE A 185 -15.14 3.42 -7.51
N ALA A 186 -15.66 4.21 -6.56
CA ALA A 186 -17.07 4.51 -6.47
C ALA A 186 -17.61 5.23 -7.71
N THR A 187 -16.91 6.24 -8.24
CA THR A 187 -17.39 7.04 -9.38
C THR A 187 -17.53 6.24 -10.65
N ARG A 188 -16.66 5.27 -10.87
CA ARG A 188 -16.66 4.41 -12.05
C ARG A 188 -17.39 3.08 -11.84
N GLY A 189 -17.88 2.79 -10.63
CA GLY A 189 -18.56 1.54 -10.31
C GLY A 189 -17.67 0.30 -10.41
N LEU A 190 -16.34 0.48 -10.20
CA LEU A 190 -15.35 -0.57 -10.42
C LEU A 190 -15.33 -1.60 -9.29
N GLU A 191 -14.81 -2.78 -9.60
CA GLU A 191 -14.36 -3.72 -8.57
C GLU A 191 -12.98 -3.33 -8.06
N ALA A 192 -12.69 -3.71 -6.82
CA ALA A 192 -11.42 -3.41 -6.18
C ALA A 192 -10.97 -4.53 -5.25
N ILE A 193 -9.66 -4.68 -5.15
CA ILE A 193 -9.00 -5.57 -4.19
C ILE A 193 -8.02 -4.76 -3.34
N VAL A 194 -7.77 -5.24 -2.13
CA VAL A 194 -6.66 -4.77 -1.28
C VAL A 194 -5.55 -5.79 -1.35
N VAL A 195 -4.33 -5.31 -1.56
CA VAL A 195 -3.14 -6.17 -1.62
C VAL A 195 -2.13 -5.74 -0.57
N HIS A 196 -1.79 -6.68 0.31
CA HIS A 196 -0.72 -6.51 1.29
C HIS A 196 0.36 -7.56 1.08
N VAL A 197 1.62 -7.17 1.27
CA VAL A 197 2.78 -8.04 1.06
C VAL A 197 3.68 -8.00 2.28
N VAL A 198 3.70 -9.06 3.06
CA VAL A 198 4.47 -9.12 4.30
C VAL A 198 5.60 -10.14 4.21
N LYS A 199 6.71 -9.83 4.86
CA LYS A 199 7.83 -10.75 4.99
C LYS A 199 7.54 -11.74 6.12
N VAL A 200 7.57 -13.05 5.81
CA VAL A 200 7.30 -14.11 6.79
C VAL A 200 8.56 -14.88 7.16
N ALA A 201 9.61 -14.86 6.30
CA ALA A 201 10.92 -15.43 6.57
C ALA A 201 12.00 -14.70 5.75
N ALA A 202 13.27 -15.05 5.90
CA ALA A 202 14.40 -14.37 5.27
C ALA A 202 14.24 -14.17 3.74
N LEU A 203 13.74 -15.22 3.04
CA LEU A 203 13.52 -15.19 1.59
C LEU A 203 12.08 -15.51 1.21
N ARG A 204 11.14 -15.40 2.15
CA ARG A 204 9.73 -15.72 1.92
C ARG A 204 8.84 -14.55 2.24
N TYR A 205 7.90 -14.29 1.33
CA TYR A 205 6.84 -13.31 1.48
C TYR A 205 5.48 -13.98 1.40
N LYS A 206 4.49 -13.37 2.05
CA LYS A 206 3.09 -13.71 1.90
C LYS A 206 2.32 -12.51 1.36
N ILE A 207 1.53 -12.75 0.32
CA ILE A 207 0.64 -11.77 -0.28
C ILE A 207 -0.78 -12.10 0.16
N PHE A 208 -1.51 -11.10 0.60
CA PHE A 208 -2.94 -11.18 0.89
C PHE A 208 -3.70 -10.38 -0.16
N VAL A 209 -4.68 -11.01 -0.79
CA VAL A 209 -5.55 -10.41 -1.80
C VAL A 209 -6.98 -10.48 -1.30
N THR A 210 -7.52 -9.35 -0.85
CA THR A 210 -8.85 -9.26 -0.24
C THR A 210 -9.77 -8.40 -1.11
N PRO A 211 -10.93 -8.91 -1.56
CA PRO A 211 -11.88 -8.11 -2.34
C PRO A 211 -12.57 -7.08 -1.45
N LEU A 212 -12.87 -5.91 -2.03
CA LEU A 212 -13.74 -4.91 -1.42
C LEU A 212 -15.14 -5.01 -2.03
N SER A 213 -16.15 -4.97 -1.17
CA SER A 213 -17.56 -5.00 -1.58
C SER A 213 -18.26 -3.71 -1.16
N TYR A 214 -19.11 -3.17 -2.01
CA TYR A 214 -19.92 -2.00 -1.68
C TYR A 214 -21.22 -2.02 -2.49
N ASP A 215 -22.25 -1.37 -1.97
CA ASP A 215 -23.53 -1.23 -2.68
C ASP A 215 -23.39 -0.17 -3.80
N LYS A 216 -23.32 -0.64 -5.04
CA LYS A 216 -23.21 0.22 -6.23
C LYS A 216 -24.45 1.10 -6.46
N ASN A 217 -25.59 0.79 -5.84
CA ASN A 217 -26.82 1.56 -5.92
C ASN A 217 -26.95 2.62 -4.81
N ALA A 218 -26.13 2.53 -3.77
CA ALA A 218 -26.15 3.50 -2.69
C ALA A 218 -25.64 4.90 -3.16
N PRO A 219 -26.00 5.98 -2.46
CA PRO A 219 -25.44 7.30 -2.71
C PRO A 219 -23.91 7.30 -2.69
N ARG A 220 -23.28 8.08 -3.56
CA ARG A 220 -21.83 8.09 -3.78
C ARG A 220 -21.00 8.23 -2.50
N ASN A 221 -21.44 9.10 -1.59
CA ASN A 221 -20.74 9.29 -0.31
C ASN A 221 -20.79 8.03 0.57
N GLN A 222 -21.89 7.29 0.51
CA GLN A 222 -22.03 6.03 1.23
C GLN A 222 -21.15 4.93 0.61
N GLN A 223 -21.05 4.88 -0.73
CA GLN A 223 -20.11 3.97 -1.41
C GLN A 223 -18.67 4.23 -0.99
N VAL A 224 -18.23 5.50 -0.98
CA VAL A 224 -16.89 5.89 -0.52
C VAL A 224 -16.66 5.48 0.93
N LYS A 225 -17.65 5.67 1.80
CA LYS A 225 -17.58 5.29 3.20
C LYS A 225 -17.43 3.77 3.36
N GLN A 226 -18.27 2.98 2.70
CA GLN A 226 -18.21 1.51 2.74
C GLN A 226 -16.84 0.98 2.29
N LEU A 227 -16.31 1.49 1.17
CA LEU A 227 -15.00 1.13 0.64
C LEU A 227 -13.87 1.48 1.61
N SER A 228 -13.88 2.69 2.17
CA SER A 228 -12.83 3.14 3.09
C SER A 228 -12.85 2.40 4.43
N GLU A 229 -14.03 2.07 4.96
CA GLU A 229 -14.18 1.29 6.19
C GLU A 229 -13.67 -0.15 6.01
N GLN A 230 -14.01 -0.81 4.90
CA GLN A 230 -13.51 -2.15 4.59
C GLN A 230 -12.00 -2.15 4.34
N TYR A 231 -11.47 -1.15 3.62
CA TYR A 231 -10.03 -0.99 3.46
C TYR A 231 -9.32 -0.81 4.81
N ALA A 232 -9.86 0.05 5.69
CA ALA A 232 -9.30 0.26 7.02
C ALA A 232 -9.33 -1.02 7.87
N ALA A 233 -10.42 -1.78 7.82
CA ALA A 233 -10.56 -3.06 8.51
C ALA A 233 -9.51 -4.07 8.01
N GLU A 234 -9.27 -4.13 6.71
CA GLU A 234 -8.25 -5.02 6.14
C GLU A 234 -6.84 -4.59 6.50
N VAL A 235 -6.52 -3.29 6.44
CA VAL A 235 -5.24 -2.76 6.94
C VAL A 235 -5.06 -3.12 8.41
N GLU A 236 -6.09 -2.93 9.25
CA GLU A 236 -6.05 -3.28 10.67
C GLU A 236 -5.79 -4.77 10.88
N ARG A 237 -6.47 -5.65 10.12
CA ARG A 237 -6.28 -7.11 10.18
C ARG A 237 -4.80 -7.47 9.96
N ILE A 238 -4.19 -6.97 8.90
CA ILE A 238 -2.80 -7.27 8.58
C ILE A 238 -1.83 -6.62 9.56
N VAL A 239 -2.09 -5.39 9.99
CA VAL A 239 -1.26 -4.68 10.96
C VAL A 239 -1.28 -5.37 12.35
N ARG A 240 -2.40 -5.97 12.75
CA ARG A 240 -2.46 -6.76 13.98
C ARG A 240 -1.64 -8.05 13.90
N LEU A 241 -1.60 -8.69 12.74
CA LEU A 241 -0.78 -9.89 12.50
C LEU A 241 0.72 -9.55 12.39
N TYR A 242 1.06 -8.43 11.75
CA TYR A 242 2.43 -8.02 11.44
C TYR A 242 2.72 -6.57 11.88
N PRO A 243 2.60 -6.24 13.17
CA PRO A 243 2.60 -4.85 13.65
C PRO A 243 3.91 -4.09 13.42
N THR A 244 5.01 -4.80 13.22
CA THR A 244 6.33 -4.22 12.93
C THR A 244 6.60 -3.99 11.45
N GLN A 245 5.65 -4.30 10.58
CA GLN A 245 5.81 -4.13 9.13
C GLN A 245 4.94 -3.03 8.54
N TRP A 246 4.24 -2.22 9.33
CA TRP A 246 3.56 -1.03 8.84
C TRP A 246 4.48 0.19 8.96
N TYR A 247 4.97 0.69 7.81
CA TYR A 247 5.95 1.77 7.74
C TYR A 247 5.29 3.14 7.74
N ASN A 248 4.53 3.39 8.81
CA ASN A 248 3.76 4.59 9.06
C ASN A 248 4.59 5.60 9.88
N TYR A 249 5.34 6.47 9.20
CA TYR A 249 6.21 7.45 9.83
C TYR A 249 5.57 8.85 9.97
N PHE A 250 4.26 8.93 10.03
CA PHE A 250 3.51 10.18 10.23
C PHE A 250 2.34 9.97 11.19
N ASP A 251 1.69 11.07 11.60
CA ASP A 251 0.55 11.00 12.52
C ASP A 251 -0.74 10.69 11.76
N PHE A 252 -1.21 9.45 11.90
CA PHE A 252 -2.45 8.96 11.29
C PHE A 252 -3.67 9.38 12.11
N TRP A 253 -3.49 9.51 13.41
CA TRP A 253 -4.56 9.79 14.36
C TRP A 253 -4.39 11.21 14.87
N ARG A 254 -5.30 12.05 14.52
CA ARG A 254 -5.37 13.44 14.95
C ARG A 254 -6.27 13.59 16.17
#